data_b189ee94774da7e8e5554f6e25dabaea
#
_entry.id   b189ee94774da7e8e5554f6e25dabaea
#
_cell.length_a   1.000
_cell.length_b   1.000
_cell.length_c   1.000
_cell.angle_alpha   90.00
_cell.angle_beta   90.00
_cell.angle_gamma   90.00
#
_symmetry.space_group_name_H-M   'P 1'
#
loop_
_entity.id
_entity.type
_entity.pdbx_description
1 polymer ?
#
loop_
_entity_poly.entity_id
_entity_poly.type
_entity_poly.pdbx_seq_one_letter_code
_entity_poly.pdbx_strand_id
1 'polypeptide(L)'
;LGPAGRADGWYTTTGNGDMRWGQASANAADQTITLPNMPGTIGVCAGLKMTIENIQAYSGLTFSFSLTPPGTGPTYTYSVWYETTDGDLVELCKGSRGNNASQWNVSYDVTDEQLAAMKTNGNGKVYAVIGSSGGNNGNNGIIRDISLEGTLAVPEPAAASLSLLGLAALMMRRRRV
;
A
#
# COMPACT_ATOMS: atom_id res chain seq x y z
N LEU A 1 -2.11 6.28 13.05
CA LEU A 1 -3.29 6.22 12.18
C LEU A 1 -3.62 4.76 11.91
N GLY A 2 -4.84 4.34 12.20
CA GLY A 2 -5.37 3.03 11.83
C GLY A 2 -6.58 3.19 10.91
N PRO A 3 -6.88 2.24 10.02
CA PRO A 3 -8.07 2.32 9.19
C PRO A 3 -9.32 2.11 10.05
N ALA A 4 -10.19 3.10 10.06
CA ALA A 4 -11.49 3.03 10.71
C ALA A 4 -12.57 3.01 9.62
N GLY A 5 -13.42 2.02 9.61
CA GLY A 5 -14.40 1.82 8.56
C GLY A 5 -13.79 1.19 7.29
N ARG A 6 -14.27 0.05 6.90
CA ARG A 6 -13.71 -0.75 5.81
C ARG A 6 -14.74 -0.84 4.70
N ALA A 7 -14.57 -0.03 3.67
CA ALA A 7 -15.36 -0.09 2.45
C ALA A 7 -14.45 -0.35 1.25
N ASP A 8 -15.01 -0.77 0.14
CA ASP A 8 -14.26 -0.91 -1.11
C ASP A 8 -13.92 0.47 -1.69
N GLY A 9 -12.69 0.64 -2.15
CA GLY A 9 -12.19 1.89 -2.69
C GLY A 9 -11.83 2.92 -1.62
N TRP A 10 -11.97 4.18 -1.94
CA TRP A 10 -11.74 5.29 -1.01
C TRP A 10 -12.82 5.33 0.05
N TYR A 11 -12.42 5.45 1.29
CA TYR A 11 -13.33 5.65 2.41
C TYR A 11 -12.90 6.85 3.25
N THR A 12 -13.89 7.43 3.87
CA THR A 12 -13.74 8.54 4.79
C THR A 12 -14.62 8.26 6.02
N THR A 13 -14.14 8.58 7.20
CA THR A 13 -14.86 8.35 8.44
C THR A 13 -14.47 9.40 9.48
N THR A 14 -15.26 9.58 10.52
CA THR A 14 -14.86 10.38 11.68
C THR A 14 -13.99 9.53 12.60
N GLY A 15 -12.75 9.95 12.80
CA GLY A 15 -11.83 9.28 13.73
C GLY A 15 -12.04 9.74 15.17
N ASN A 16 -11.44 9.03 16.09
CA ASN A 16 -11.31 9.44 17.47
C ASN A 16 -10.22 10.49 17.64
N GLY A 17 -10.42 11.42 18.52
CA GLY A 17 -9.46 12.48 18.84
C GLY A 17 -9.48 13.61 17.83
N ASP A 18 -8.30 14.12 17.51
CA ASP A 18 -8.11 15.32 16.69
C ASP A 18 -8.14 15.07 15.18
N MET A 19 -8.45 13.85 14.75
CA MET A 19 -8.49 13.48 13.34
C MET A 19 -9.91 13.38 12.81
N ARG A 20 -10.21 14.10 11.74
CA ARG A 20 -11.48 14.00 11.01
C ARG A 20 -11.30 13.23 9.73
N TRP A 21 -12.00 12.13 9.64
CA TRP A 21 -12.14 11.35 8.42
C TRP A 21 -13.33 11.92 7.63
N GLY A 22 -13.22 11.98 6.32
CA GLY A 22 -14.39 12.34 5.52
C GLY A 22 -14.37 13.73 4.90
N GLN A 23 -13.31 14.47 5.09
CA GLN A 23 -13.17 15.77 4.43
C GLN A 23 -12.21 15.73 3.23
N ALA A 24 -11.50 14.63 3.04
CA ALA A 24 -10.74 14.41 1.83
C ALA A 24 -11.69 14.19 0.64
N SER A 25 -11.33 14.74 -0.51
CA SER A 25 -12.08 14.57 -1.74
C SER A 25 -11.22 13.91 -2.80
N ALA A 26 -11.77 12.92 -3.50
CA ALA A 26 -11.13 12.27 -4.63
C ALA A 26 -11.62 12.87 -5.94
N ASN A 27 -10.69 13.12 -6.86
CA ASN A 27 -10.98 13.46 -8.25
C ASN A 27 -10.53 12.30 -9.14
N ALA A 28 -11.49 11.54 -9.65
CA ALA A 28 -11.20 10.37 -10.47
C ALA A 28 -10.62 10.75 -11.85
N ALA A 29 -10.97 11.91 -12.40
CA ALA A 29 -10.46 12.35 -13.69
C ALA A 29 -8.96 12.69 -13.63
N ASP A 30 -8.52 13.32 -12.55
CA ASP A 30 -7.12 13.70 -12.35
C ASP A 30 -6.32 12.66 -11.54
N GLN A 31 -6.98 11.60 -11.07
CA GLN A 31 -6.42 10.58 -10.16
C GLN A 31 -5.75 11.21 -8.93
N THR A 32 -6.40 12.21 -8.35
CA THR A 32 -5.88 12.95 -7.19
C THR A 32 -6.80 12.85 -5.99
N ILE A 33 -6.21 13.01 -4.81
CA ILE A 33 -6.94 13.19 -3.57
C ILE A 33 -6.47 14.48 -2.92
N THR A 34 -7.45 15.28 -2.57
CA THR A 34 -7.24 16.52 -1.86
C THR A 34 -7.46 16.31 -0.37
N LEU A 35 -6.43 16.58 0.42
CA LEU A 35 -6.51 16.70 1.88
C LEU A 35 -6.71 18.16 2.22
N PRO A 36 -7.91 18.60 2.64
CA PRO A 36 -8.15 19.98 2.99
C PRO A 36 -7.32 20.37 4.21
N ASN A 37 -6.80 21.57 4.18
CA ASN A 37 -6.12 22.14 5.34
C ASN A 37 -7.16 22.62 6.35
N MET A 38 -7.09 22.05 7.55
CA MET A 38 -8.01 22.43 8.65
C MET A 38 -7.24 23.29 9.67
N PRO A 39 -7.79 24.43 10.06
CA PRO A 39 -7.18 25.26 11.08
C PRO A 39 -7.12 24.55 12.44
N GLY A 40 -6.04 24.78 13.16
CA GLY A 40 -5.82 24.23 14.49
C GLY A 40 -5.21 22.83 14.50
N THR A 41 -5.51 22.04 15.53
CA THR A 41 -4.99 20.68 15.76
C THR A 41 -5.80 19.59 15.07
N ILE A 42 -6.84 19.96 14.33
CA ILE A 42 -7.72 19.00 13.67
C ILE A 42 -7.02 18.43 12.44
N GLY A 43 -6.79 17.13 12.42
CA GLY A 43 -6.26 16.42 11.29
C GLY A 43 -7.35 15.91 10.34
N VAL A 44 -6.99 15.75 9.07
CA VAL A 44 -7.83 15.14 8.03
C VAL A 44 -7.11 13.93 7.49
N CYS A 45 -7.85 12.86 7.27
CA CYS A 45 -7.31 11.63 6.70
C CYS A 45 -8.13 11.19 5.49
N ALA A 46 -7.43 10.58 4.55
CA ALA A 46 -8.00 9.79 3.48
C ALA A 46 -7.54 8.34 3.63
N GLY A 47 -8.44 7.40 3.38
CA GLY A 47 -8.15 5.98 3.37
C GLY A 47 -8.44 5.37 2.01
N LEU A 48 -7.59 4.46 1.58
CA LEU A 48 -7.77 3.64 0.39
C LEU A 48 -7.71 2.18 0.78
N LYS A 49 -8.67 1.40 0.30
CA LYS A 49 -8.60 -0.06 0.31
C LYS A 49 -8.22 -0.55 -1.08
N MET A 50 -7.23 -1.40 -1.11
CA MET A 50 -6.75 -2.10 -2.30
C MET A 50 -6.94 -3.60 -2.11
N THR A 51 -7.26 -4.32 -3.17
CA THR A 51 -7.39 -5.77 -3.15
C THR A 51 -6.34 -6.39 -4.05
N ILE A 52 -5.61 -7.35 -3.53
CA ILE A 52 -4.63 -8.14 -4.28
C ILE A 52 -5.28 -9.49 -4.58
N GLU A 53 -5.62 -9.70 -5.84
CA GLU A 53 -6.04 -11.02 -6.30
C GLU A 53 -4.83 -11.94 -6.38
N ASN A 54 -4.92 -13.13 -5.85
CA ASN A 54 -3.84 -14.14 -5.92
C ASN A 54 -2.46 -13.64 -5.45
N ILE A 55 -2.36 -13.23 -4.19
CA ILE A 55 -1.10 -12.77 -3.60
C ILE A 55 0.05 -13.77 -3.74
N GLN A 56 -0.26 -15.06 -3.90
CA GLN A 56 0.75 -16.10 -4.06
C GLN A 56 1.58 -15.95 -5.34
N ALA A 57 1.03 -15.27 -6.36
CA ALA A 57 1.70 -15.05 -7.64
C ALA A 57 2.83 -14.03 -7.59
N TYR A 58 2.98 -13.26 -6.51
CA TYR A 58 3.94 -12.17 -6.44
C TYR A 58 5.18 -12.54 -5.64
N SER A 59 6.35 -12.11 -6.12
CA SER A 59 7.63 -12.18 -5.42
C SER A 59 8.02 -10.88 -4.71
N GLY A 60 7.31 -9.80 -4.97
CA GLY A 60 7.50 -8.49 -4.33
C GLY A 60 6.26 -7.63 -4.48
N LEU A 61 6.08 -6.69 -3.56
CA LEU A 61 5.05 -5.66 -3.59
C LEU A 61 5.69 -4.33 -3.22
N THR A 62 5.34 -3.28 -3.96
CA THR A 62 5.78 -1.91 -3.69
C THR A 62 4.57 -1.00 -3.55
N PHE A 63 4.45 -0.32 -2.43
CA PHE A 63 3.46 0.74 -2.22
C PHE A 63 4.10 2.10 -2.47
N SER A 64 3.45 2.96 -3.25
CA SER A 64 3.95 4.30 -3.49
C SER A 64 2.85 5.36 -3.58
N PHE A 65 3.22 6.60 -3.33
CA PHE A 65 2.42 7.78 -3.62
C PHE A 65 3.30 9.03 -3.65
N SER A 66 2.79 10.09 -4.26
CA SER A 66 3.37 11.43 -4.14
C SER A 66 2.41 12.38 -3.44
N LEU A 67 2.95 13.25 -2.59
CA LEU A 67 2.21 14.30 -1.91
C LEU A 67 2.81 15.65 -2.27
N THR A 68 1.99 16.55 -2.77
CA THR A 68 2.33 17.96 -2.96
C THR A 68 1.74 18.76 -1.79
N PRO A 69 2.57 19.24 -0.85
CA PRO A 69 2.10 20.08 0.23
C PRO A 69 1.71 21.47 -0.30
N PRO A 70 0.78 22.14 0.36
CA PRO A 70 0.36 23.51 -0.04
C PRO A 70 1.36 24.60 0.35
N GLY A 71 2.42 24.24 1.06
CA GLY A 71 3.39 25.16 1.64
C GLY A 71 3.92 24.65 2.98
N THR A 72 4.45 25.53 3.80
CA THR A 72 4.90 25.21 5.17
C THR A 72 3.71 25.25 6.12
N GLY A 73 3.63 24.30 7.03
CA GLY A 73 2.60 24.30 8.12
C GLY A 73 2.16 22.89 8.54
N PRO A 74 1.43 22.14 7.74
CA PRO A 74 0.92 20.85 8.19
C PRO A 74 1.99 19.76 8.28
N THR A 75 1.80 18.85 9.22
CA THR A 75 2.51 17.57 9.28
C THR A 75 1.67 16.54 8.55
N TYR A 76 2.29 15.80 7.66
CA TYR A 76 1.68 14.69 6.95
C TYR A 76 2.17 13.37 7.53
N THR A 77 1.25 12.43 7.63
CA THR A 77 1.54 11.07 8.10
C THR A 77 0.89 10.07 7.17
N TYR A 78 1.48 8.90 7.05
CA TYR A 78 0.84 7.77 6.39
C TYR A 78 1.08 6.49 7.16
N SER A 79 0.20 5.52 6.95
CA SER A 79 0.37 4.14 7.39
C SER A 79 -0.27 3.19 6.39
N VAL A 80 0.34 2.02 6.22
CA VAL A 80 -0.15 0.96 5.34
C VAL A 80 -0.31 -0.30 6.15
N TRP A 81 -1.41 -1.02 5.93
CA TRP A 81 -1.82 -2.17 6.71
C TRP A 81 -2.32 -3.27 5.79
N TYR A 82 -2.11 -4.52 6.13
CA TYR A 82 -2.86 -5.61 5.52
C TYR A 82 -3.84 -6.22 6.52
N GLU A 83 -4.90 -6.83 5.99
CA GLU A 83 -5.92 -7.52 6.79
C GLU A 83 -5.63 -9.02 6.77
N THR A 84 -5.66 -9.63 7.95
CA THR A 84 -5.55 -11.09 8.09
C THR A 84 -6.87 -11.78 7.75
N THR A 85 -6.85 -13.10 7.60
CA THR A 85 -8.05 -13.92 7.43
C THR A 85 -9.02 -13.80 8.60
N ASP A 86 -8.50 -13.54 9.80
CA ASP A 86 -9.31 -13.34 11.01
C ASP A 86 -9.86 -11.90 11.13
N GLY A 87 -9.46 -11.04 10.20
CA GLY A 87 -9.91 -9.66 10.14
C GLY A 87 -9.05 -8.68 10.96
N ASP A 88 -7.96 -9.12 11.53
CA ASP A 88 -7.01 -8.25 12.21
C ASP A 88 -6.20 -7.44 11.22
N LEU A 89 -5.73 -6.27 11.67
CA LEU A 89 -4.92 -5.37 10.87
C LEU A 89 -3.48 -5.38 11.34
N VAL A 90 -2.56 -5.65 10.41
CA VAL A 90 -1.12 -5.68 10.66
C VAL A 90 -0.46 -4.54 9.89
N GLU A 91 0.28 -3.70 10.60
CA GLU A 91 0.99 -2.57 9.99
C GLU A 91 2.16 -3.07 9.14
N LEU A 92 2.21 -2.62 7.88
CA LEU A 92 3.33 -2.86 6.97
C LEU A 92 4.37 -1.77 7.12
N CYS A 93 3.93 -0.53 7.04
CA CYS A 93 4.81 0.62 7.20
C CYS A 93 4.05 1.85 7.66
N LYS A 94 4.81 2.84 8.15
CA LYS A 94 4.33 4.18 8.45
C LYS A 94 5.42 5.20 8.26
N GLY A 95 5.04 6.44 8.10
CA GLY A 95 5.98 7.55 8.03
C GLY A 95 5.31 8.88 8.31
N SER A 96 6.14 9.87 8.57
CA SER A 96 5.68 11.24 8.78
C SER A 96 6.66 12.24 8.17
N ARG A 97 6.12 13.37 7.75
CA ARG A 97 6.89 14.50 7.29
C ARG A 97 6.27 15.79 7.80
N GLY A 98 7.04 16.57 8.54
CA GLY A 98 6.63 17.88 9.06
C GLY A 98 7.07 19.01 8.16
N ASN A 99 6.31 20.06 8.16
CA ASN A 99 6.62 21.45 7.79
C ASN A 99 7.59 21.65 6.61
N ASN A 100 7.32 21.02 5.47
CA ASN A 100 8.16 21.14 4.29
C ASN A 100 7.27 21.36 3.05
N ALA A 101 7.56 22.40 2.27
CA ALA A 101 6.81 22.76 1.07
C ALA A 101 7.17 21.93 -0.18
N SER A 102 8.26 21.17 -0.14
CA SER A 102 8.65 20.36 -1.29
C SER A 102 7.79 19.10 -1.43
N GLN A 103 7.64 18.61 -2.64
CA GLN A 103 6.97 17.34 -2.92
C GLN A 103 7.57 16.21 -2.09
N TRP A 104 6.70 15.35 -1.59
CA TRP A 104 7.08 14.15 -0.84
C TRP A 104 6.71 12.90 -1.63
N ASN A 105 7.72 12.22 -2.12
CA ASN A 105 7.55 10.93 -2.77
C ASN A 105 7.81 9.82 -1.76
N VAL A 106 6.86 8.94 -1.61
CA VAL A 106 6.95 7.76 -0.75
C VAL A 106 6.98 6.54 -1.64
N SER A 107 7.95 5.67 -1.38
CA SER A 107 8.01 4.34 -1.94
C SER A 107 8.41 3.38 -0.82
N TYR A 108 7.69 2.28 -0.70
CA TYR A 108 7.93 1.26 0.30
C TYR A 108 7.83 -0.12 -0.31
N ASP A 109 8.94 -0.83 -0.29
CA ASP A 109 9.00 -2.22 -0.68
C ASP A 109 8.61 -3.08 0.52
N VAL A 110 7.57 -3.88 0.35
CA VAL A 110 7.14 -4.86 1.36
C VAL A 110 8.26 -5.90 1.51
N THR A 111 8.72 -6.11 2.74
CA THR A 111 9.82 -7.04 2.99
C THR A 111 9.41 -8.49 2.68
N ASP A 112 10.38 -9.35 2.42
CA ASP A 112 10.11 -10.77 2.15
C ASP A 112 9.36 -11.44 3.31
N GLU A 113 9.67 -11.08 4.55
CA GLU A 113 9.00 -11.58 5.75
C GLU A 113 7.54 -11.13 5.81
N GLN A 114 7.29 -9.86 5.53
CA GLN A 114 5.93 -9.31 5.47
C GLN A 114 5.13 -9.94 4.34
N LEU A 115 5.73 -10.08 3.15
CA LEU A 115 5.07 -10.74 2.02
C LEU A 115 4.76 -12.20 2.33
N ALA A 116 5.67 -12.92 2.98
CA ALA A 116 5.44 -14.30 3.43
C ALA A 116 4.28 -14.38 4.45
N ALA A 117 4.23 -13.45 5.40
CA ALA A 117 3.11 -13.35 6.35
C ALA A 117 1.78 -13.04 5.64
N MET A 118 1.77 -12.10 4.70
CA MET A 118 0.58 -11.78 3.89
C MET A 118 0.12 -12.99 3.05
N LYS A 119 1.03 -13.80 2.53
CA LYS A 119 0.72 -15.03 1.80
C LYS A 119 0.15 -16.12 2.70
N THR A 120 0.58 -16.18 3.96
CA THR A 120 0.18 -17.22 4.91
C THR A 120 -1.16 -16.91 5.55
N ASN A 121 -1.37 -15.68 6.00
CA ASN A 121 -2.51 -15.28 6.82
C ASN A 121 -3.28 -14.05 6.32
N GLY A 122 -2.87 -13.43 5.23
CA GLY A 122 -3.56 -12.28 4.65
C GLY A 122 -4.77 -12.69 3.83
N ASN A 123 -5.79 -11.84 3.81
CA ASN A 123 -6.99 -12.02 2.99
C ASN A 123 -6.94 -11.26 1.65
N GLY A 124 -5.77 -10.76 1.26
CA GLY A 124 -5.55 -10.01 0.03
C GLY A 124 -5.96 -8.53 0.09
N LYS A 125 -6.39 -8.02 1.25
CA LYS A 125 -6.77 -6.62 1.38
C LYS A 125 -5.64 -5.81 2.03
N VAL A 126 -5.34 -4.67 1.43
CA VAL A 126 -4.37 -3.69 1.91
C VAL A 126 -5.05 -2.33 2.09
N TYR A 127 -4.75 -1.68 3.18
CA TYR A 127 -5.29 -0.36 3.52
C TYR A 127 -4.16 0.65 3.60
N ALA A 128 -4.30 1.77 2.92
CA ALA A 128 -3.43 2.92 3.07
C ALA A 128 -4.21 4.08 3.68
N VAL A 129 -3.65 4.70 4.70
CA VAL A 129 -4.22 5.87 5.35
C VAL A 129 -3.20 7.00 5.27
N ILE A 130 -3.60 8.12 4.69
CA ILE A 130 -2.76 9.30 4.56
C ILE A 130 -3.49 10.47 5.21
N GLY A 131 -2.83 11.16 6.12
CA GLY A 131 -3.43 12.23 6.89
C GLY A 131 -2.55 13.47 6.97
N SER A 132 -3.19 14.58 7.28
CA SER A 132 -2.53 15.84 7.62
C SER A 132 -3.01 16.36 8.96
N SER A 133 -2.12 16.98 9.73
CA SER A 133 -2.44 17.62 11.00
C SER A 133 -1.68 18.93 11.16
N GLY A 134 -2.33 19.92 11.73
CA GLY A 134 -1.75 21.24 11.98
C GLY A 134 -1.53 22.05 10.70
N GLY A 135 -1.75 23.31 10.75
CA GLY A 135 -1.51 24.23 9.66
C GLY A 135 -2.62 25.26 9.53
N ASN A 136 -2.25 26.48 9.23
CA ASN A 136 -3.21 27.62 9.13
C ASN A 136 -3.25 28.24 7.71
N ASN A 137 -2.67 27.60 6.71
CA ASN A 137 -2.38 28.27 5.44
C ASN A 137 -3.50 28.22 4.40
N GLY A 138 -4.66 27.68 4.72
CA GLY A 138 -5.84 27.68 3.82
C GLY A 138 -5.69 26.84 2.54
N ASN A 139 -4.54 26.27 2.28
CA ASN A 139 -4.25 25.50 1.08
C ASN A 139 -4.30 23.99 1.36
N ASN A 140 -4.64 23.21 0.36
CA ASN A 140 -4.85 21.79 0.46
C ASN A 140 -3.60 20.99 0.05
N GLY A 141 -3.33 19.88 0.73
CA GLY A 141 -2.36 18.88 0.27
C GLY A 141 -2.98 18.03 -0.86
N ILE A 142 -2.20 17.73 -1.88
CA ILE A 142 -2.66 16.92 -3.02
C ILE A 142 -1.84 15.64 -3.08
N ILE A 143 -2.53 14.50 -2.98
CA ILE A 143 -1.94 13.16 -3.13
C ILE A 143 -2.19 12.70 -4.56
N ARG A 144 -1.16 12.10 -5.17
CA ARG A 144 -1.17 11.56 -6.54
C ARG A 144 -0.43 10.24 -6.59
N ASP A 145 -0.57 9.56 -7.71
CA ASP A 145 0.22 8.38 -8.09
C ASP A 145 0.21 7.31 -7.01
N ILE A 146 -0.93 7.12 -6.34
CA ILE A 146 -1.04 6.05 -5.35
C ILE A 146 -1.09 4.73 -6.10
N SER A 147 -0.14 3.87 -5.81
CA SER A 147 -0.07 2.53 -6.40
C SER A 147 0.30 1.47 -5.36
N LEU A 148 -0.11 0.26 -5.64
CA LEU A 148 0.40 -0.96 -5.06
C LEU A 148 0.76 -1.87 -6.22
N GLU A 149 2.03 -1.96 -6.53
CA GLU A 149 2.56 -2.70 -7.67
C GLU A 149 3.15 -4.03 -7.20
N GLY A 150 2.93 -5.08 -7.99
CA GLY A 150 3.43 -6.41 -7.70
C GLY A 150 4.42 -6.91 -8.75
N THR A 151 5.56 -7.42 -8.30
CA THR A 151 6.47 -8.19 -9.13
C THR A 151 6.02 -9.64 -9.15
N LEU A 152 5.69 -10.18 -10.32
CA LEU A 152 5.31 -11.58 -10.44
C LEU A 152 6.50 -12.50 -10.12
N ALA A 153 6.24 -13.56 -9.38
CA ALA A 153 7.20 -14.62 -9.21
C ALA A 153 7.46 -15.27 -10.58
N VAL A 154 8.70 -15.26 -11.03
CA VAL A 154 9.09 -16.02 -12.21
C VAL A 154 8.91 -17.49 -11.85
N PRO A 155 8.09 -18.28 -12.59
CA PRO A 155 8.04 -19.70 -12.36
C PRO A 155 9.47 -20.24 -12.47
N GLU A 156 9.94 -20.97 -11.46
CA GLU A 156 11.24 -21.61 -11.57
C GLU A 156 11.28 -22.34 -12.92
N PRO A 157 12.26 -22.05 -13.79
CA PRO A 157 12.38 -22.79 -15.04
C PRO A 157 12.39 -24.23 -14.64
N ALA A 158 11.59 -25.03 -15.32
CA ALA A 158 11.32 -26.41 -14.97
C ALA A 158 12.60 -27.25 -14.98
N ALA A 159 13.54 -26.92 -14.11
CA ALA A 159 14.74 -27.70 -13.80
C ALA A 159 14.34 -29.13 -13.42
N ALA A 160 13.18 -29.26 -12.77
CA ALA A 160 12.56 -30.55 -12.49
C ALA A 160 12.15 -31.29 -13.78
N SER A 161 11.59 -30.59 -14.77
CA SER A 161 11.22 -31.22 -16.06
C SER A 161 12.45 -31.52 -16.91
N LEU A 162 13.47 -30.70 -16.89
CA LEU A 162 14.73 -30.96 -17.57
C LEU A 162 15.52 -32.11 -16.93
N SER A 163 15.50 -32.21 -15.60
CA SER A 163 16.13 -33.34 -14.90
C SER A 163 15.38 -34.65 -15.17
N LEU A 164 14.04 -34.64 -15.23
CA LEU A 164 13.22 -35.81 -15.55
C LEU A 164 13.47 -36.27 -17.02
N LEU A 165 13.53 -35.34 -17.96
CA LEU A 165 13.83 -35.59 -19.37
C LEU A 165 15.27 -36.12 -19.54
N GLY A 166 16.22 -35.56 -18.80
CA GLY A 166 17.60 -36.02 -18.76
C GLY A 166 17.72 -37.45 -18.23
N LEU A 167 17.00 -37.77 -17.13
CA LEU A 167 16.97 -39.12 -16.56
C LEU A 167 16.33 -40.14 -17.51
N ALA A 168 15.20 -39.75 -18.16
CA ALA A 168 14.52 -40.61 -19.13
C ALA A 168 15.41 -40.88 -20.36
N ALA A 169 16.15 -39.90 -20.84
CA ALA A 169 17.10 -40.07 -21.93
C ALA A 169 18.27 -41.01 -21.57
N LEU A 170 18.76 -40.89 -20.32
CA LEU A 170 19.81 -41.80 -19.80
C LEU A 170 19.31 -43.25 -19.67
N MET A 171 18.08 -43.45 -19.19
CA MET A 171 17.49 -44.78 -19.08
C MET A 171 17.23 -45.44 -20.43
N MET A 172 16.83 -44.65 -21.45
CA MET A 172 16.67 -45.17 -22.81
C MET A 172 17.99 -45.58 -23.47
N ARG A 173 19.07 -44.88 -23.13
CA ARG A 173 20.41 -45.20 -23.65
C ARG A 173 20.95 -46.52 -23.07
N ARG A 174 20.60 -46.87 -21.82
CA ARG A 174 21.02 -48.12 -21.16
C ARG A 174 20.33 -49.38 -21.70
N ARG A 175 19.21 -49.25 -22.41
CA ARG A 175 18.46 -50.40 -22.97
C ARG A 175 18.95 -50.81 -24.38
N ARG A 176 19.98 -50.14 -24.94
CA ARG A 176 20.50 -50.41 -26.28
C ARG A 176 21.87 -51.09 -26.28
N VAL A 177 22.26 -51.75 -25.19
CA VAL A 177 23.46 -52.59 -25.11
C VAL A 177 23.06 -54.03 -24.86
#